data_1e156b1b5f78ae46f27275fe7aba0e23
#
_entry.id   1e156b1b5f78ae46f27275fe7aba0e23
#
_cell.length_a   1.000
_cell.length_b   1.000
_cell.length_c   1.000
_cell.angle_alpha   90.00
_cell.angle_beta   90.00
_cell.angle_gamma   90.00
#
_symmetry.space_group_name_H-M   'P 1'
#
loop_
_entity.id
_entity.type
_entity.pdbx_description
1 polymer ?
#
loop_
_entity_poly.entity_id
_entity_poly.type
_entity_poly.pdbx_seq_one_letter_code
_entity_poly.pdbx_strand_id
1 'polypeptide(L)'
;MRVVVIGSEGFIGQALVARLLRDAPLGERALPASLVTRLDVRMGAASSSPRVRCVEGDIGDRAALARAFEGGVDCVFHLASIPGGSAEQHFALGLRVNLQATIDMLETLRASGHKPQFIFASSIGVYGVPMPSVIDEQTIPAPTLSYGAHKYIGELLVADYGRRGYIDGRSVRVPGIVARPPSEGMYSIFLSNLIRELSAGQNFICPVAANAPSWWMSRPCVVDNLLHATTLPARVVTKQRTFLLPVLRLTISEVVQALAAVHGPEVSGRISYQPDATLQAQFANYPPLHCPYSEFVGFRHDGDAMALVRRALDPA
;
A
#
# COMPACT_ATOMS: atom_id res chain seq x y z
N MET A 1 -0.40 -10.96 19.71
CA MET A 1 -1.62 -10.70 18.92
C MET A 1 -1.72 -11.74 17.81
N ARG A 2 -2.91 -12.21 17.48
CA ARG A 2 -3.20 -13.05 16.31
C ARG A 2 -3.47 -12.14 15.12
N VAL A 3 -2.62 -12.20 14.12
CA VAL A 3 -2.63 -11.29 12.96
C VAL A 3 -2.98 -12.07 11.70
N VAL A 4 -3.84 -11.52 10.86
CA VAL A 4 -4.11 -12.04 9.52
C VAL A 4 -3.62 -11.03 8.49
N VAL A 5 -2.77 -11.46 7.56
CA VAL A 5 -2.29 -10.66 6.43
C VAL A 5 -2.92 -11.21 5.15
N ILE A 6 -3.79 -10.42 4.54
CA ILE A 6 -4.52 -10.75 3.31
C ILE A 6 -3.81 -10.08 2.14
N GLY A 7 -3.42 -10.85 1.13
CA GLY A 7 -2.47 -10.44 0.10
C GLY A 7 -1.03 -10.59 0.59
N SER A 8 -0.77 -11.64 1.37
CA SER A 8 0.50 -11.89 2.06
C SER A 8 1.67 -12.18 1.12
N GLU A 9 1.41 -12.68 -0.09
CA GLU A 9 2.41 -12.96 -1.12
C GLU A 9 2.70 -11.78 -2.03
N GLY A 10 1.90 -10.71 -1.90
CA GLY A 10 2.13 -9.45 -2.62
C GLY A 10 3.38 -8.72 -2.15
N PHE A 11 3.84 -7.73 -2.94
CA PHE A 11 5.05 -6.96 -2.70
C PHE A 11 5.14 -6.31 -1.30
N ILE A 12 4.03 -5.73 -0.82
CA ILE A 12 3.94 -5.15 0.53
C ILE A 12 3.72 -6.26 1.57
N GLY A 13 2.88 -7.26 1.24
CA GLY A 13 2.49 -8.33 2.16
C GLY A 13 3.66 -9.15 2.65
N GLN A 14 4.57 -9.55 1.77
CA GLN A 14 5.78 -10.30 2.15
C GLN A 14 6.66 -9.52 3.13
N ALA A 15 6.90 -8.23 2.87
CA ALA A 15 7.69 -7.38 3.75
C ALA A 15 7.00 -7.16 5.11
N LEU A 16 5.67 -6.99 5.12
CA LEU A 16 4.91 -6.87 6.35
C LEU A 16 4.98 -8.16 7.18
N VAL A 17 4.81 -9.33 6.56
CA VAL A 17 4.95 -10.63 7.25
C VAL A 17 6.35 -10.78 7.84
N ALA A 18 7.40 -10.45 7.08
CA ALA A 18 8.78 -10.49 7.58
C ALA A 18 8.97 -9.58 8.81
N ARG A 19 8.41 -8.38 8.81
CA ARG A 19 8.48 -7.45 9.94
C ARG A 19 7.68 -7.94 11.16
N LEU A 20 6.52 -8.55 10.96
CA LEU A 20 5.71 -9.14 12.03
C LEU A 20 6.44 -10.30 12.72
N LEU A 21 7.18 -11.10 11.96
CA LEU A 21 7.96 -12.22 12.49
C LEU A 21 9.23 -11.79 13.23
N ARG A 22 9.71 -10.56 13.00
CA ARG A 22 10.78 -9.91 13.76
C ARG A 22 10.26 -9.13 14.99
N ASP A 23 9.06 -9.50 15.48
CA ASP A 23 8.44 -8.95 16.69
C ASP A 23 8.13 -7.43 16.61
N ALA A 24 7.74 -6.95 15.43
CA ALA A 24 7.24 -5.59 15.27
C ALA A 24 6.07 -5.32 16.25
N PRO A 25 6.08 -4.20 16.97
CA PRO A 25 5.03 -3.87 17.93
C PRO A 25 3.71 -3.55 17.24
N LEU A 26 2.60 -4.07 17.78
CA LEU A 26 1.25 -3.88 17.28
C LEU A 26 0.31 -3.39 18.37
N GLY A 27 -0.68 -2.59 17.95
CA GLY A 27 -1.69 -2.05 18.84
C GLY A 27 -1.14 -1.04 19.85
N GLU A 28 -2.00 -0.42 20.60
CA GLU A 28 -1.64 0.57 21.62
C GLU A 28 -0.72 0.00 22.72
N ARG A 29 -0.76 -1.32 22.93
CA ARG A 29 0.06 -2.02 23.94
C ARG A 29 1.42 -2.48 23.41
N ALA A 30 1.75 -2.19 22.17
CA ALA A 30 3.00 -2.58 21.51
C ALA A 30 3.32 -4.10 21.64
N LEU A 31 2.33 -4.95 21.43
CA LEU A 31 2.47 -6.40 21.56
C LEU A 31 2.97 -7.04 20.26
N PRO A 32 3.86 -8.05 20.33
CA PRO A 32 4.27 -8.79 19.13
C PRO A 32 3.15 -9.68 18.60
N ALA A 33 3.27 -10.10 17.34
CA ALA A 33 2.42 -11.14 16.77
C ALA A 33 2.76 -12.51 17.38
N SER A 34 1.78 -13.16 18.01
CA SER A 34 1.91 -14.55 18.51
C SER A 34 1.63 -15.58 17.41
N LEU A 35 0.77 -15.22 16.45
CA LEU A 35 0.47 -16.00 15.25
C LEU A 35 0.23 -15.04 14.08
N VAL A 36 0.86 -15.33 12.94
CA VAL A 36 0.65 -14.65 11.67
C VAL A 36 -0.01 -15.63 10.69
N THR A 37 -1.28 -15.41 10.39
CA THR A 37 -1.97 -16.13 9.31
C THR A 37 -1.75 -15.39 8.00
N ARG A 38 -1.16 -16.05 7.02
CA ARG A 38 -0.97 -15.60 5.65
C ARG A 38 -2.12 -16.09 4.80
N LEU A 39 -2.84 -15.21 4.13
CA LEU A 39 -3.88 -15.55 3.17
C LEU A 39 -3.56 -14.95 1.81
N ASP A 40 -3.45 -15.80 0.79
CA ASP A 40 -3.28 -15.39 -0.61
C ASP A 40 -3.84 -16.47 -1.55
N VAL A 41 -4.09 -16.10 -2.82
CA VAL A 41 -4.59 -17.05 -3.85
C VAL A 41 -3.57 -18.12 -4.22
N ARG A 42 -2.29 -17.84 -4.02
CA ARG A 42 -1.18 -18.80 -4.18
C ARG A 42 -0.19 -18.56 -3.07
N MET A 43 0.20 -19.62 -2.41
CA MET A 43 1.21 -19.53 -1.35
C MET A 43 2.60 -19.79 -1.93
N GLY A 44 3.56 -18.96 -1.54
CA GLY A 44 4.97 -19.18 -1.77
C GLY A 44 5.54 -20.29 -0.87
N ALA A 45 6.86 -20.29 -0.67
CA ALA A 45 7.52 -21.28 0.16
C ALA A 45 6.89 -21.38 1.57
N ALA A 46 6.75 -22.60 2.07
CA ALA A 46 6.27 -22.86 3.42
C ALA A 46 7.24 -22.23 4.45
N SER A 47 6.67 -21.60 5.47
CA SER A 47 7.45 -21.10 6.60
C SER A 47 7.71 -22.22 7.60
N SER A 48 8.95 -22.34 8.08
CA SER A 48 9.32 -23.23 9.18
C SER A 48 8.94 -22.67 10.55
N SER A 49 8.52 -21.42 10.63
CA SER A 49 8.16 -20.78 11.91
C SER A 49 6.84 -21.33 12.45
N PRO A 50 6.78 -21.81 13.70
CA PRO A 50 5.53 -22.25 14.34
C PRO A 50 4.53 -21.11 14.54
N ARG A 51 4.97 -19.84 14.40
CA ARG A 51 4.10 -18.65 14.45
C ARG A 51 3.44 -18.33 13.12
N VAL A 52 3.60 -19.15 12.07
CA VAL A 52 3.00 -18.90 10.76
C VAL A 52 1.99 -19.98 10.42
N ARG A 53 0.79 -19.55 10.05
CA ARG A 53 -0.23 -20.37 9.43
C ARG A 53 -0.47 -19.89 8.00
N CYS A 54 -0.45 -20.79 7.03
CA CYS A 54 -0.73 -20.48 5.63
C CYS A 54 -2.16 -20.92 5.29
N VAL A 55 -2.90 -20.05 4.63
CA VAL A 55 -4.22 -20.34 4.06
C VAL A 55 -4.17 -19.96 2.59
N GLU A 56 -4.13 -20.95 1.71
CA GLU A 56 -4.28 -20.72 0.29
C GLU A 56 -5.77 -20.64 -0.05
N GLY A 57 -6.15 -19.59 -0.79
CA GLY A 57 -7.53 -19.39 -1.22
C GLY A 57 -7.82 -18.00 -1.74
N ASP A 58 -8.88 -17.90 -2.51
CA ASP A 58 -9.43 -16.63 -3.00
C ASP A 58 -10.17 -15.93 -1.86
N ILE A 59 -9.93 -14.62 -1.67
CA ILE A 59 -10.63 -13.82 -0.66
C ILE A 59 -12.13 -13.66 -0.95
N GLY A 60 -12.58 -13.92 -2.18
CA GLY A 60 -13.99 -14.03 -2.53
C GLY A 60 -14.62 -15.37 -2.10
N ASP A 61 -13.84 -16.33 -1.57
CA ASP A 61 -14.34 -17.57 -0.99
C ASP A 61 -14.49 -17.41 0.52
N ARG A 62 -15.73 -17.44 0.99
CA ARG A 62 -16.06 -17.38 2.43
C ARG A 62 -15.44 -18.49 3.25
N ALA A 63 -15.22 -19.67 2.67
CA ALA A 63 -14.56 -20.75 3.37
C ALA A 63 -13.06 -20.45 3.60
N ALA A 64 -12.38 -19.80 2.65
CA ALA A 64 -11.01 -19.33 2.84
C ALA A 64 -10.94 -18.26 3.93
N LEU A 65 -11.86 -17.30 3.95
CA LEU A 65 -11.95 -16.29 5.01
C LEU A 65 -12.23 -16.93 6.38
N ALA A 66 -13.16 -17.88 6.46
CA ALA A 66 -13.47 -18.59 7.69
C ALA A 66 -12.23 -19.33 8.25
N ARG A 67 -11.47 -20.02 7.38
CA ARG A 67 -10.21 -20.66 7.77
C ARG A 67 -9.18 -19.63 8.25
N ALA A 68 -9.08 -18.48 7.57
CA ALA A 68 -8.10 -17.44 7.94
C ALA A 68 -8.40 -16.83 9.32
N PHE A 69 -9.67 -16.69 9.71
CA PHE A 69 -10.11 -16.11 10.98
C PHE A 69 -10.37 -17.15 12.07
N GLU A 70 -10.16 -18.43 11.79
CA GLU A 70 -10.38 -19.52 12.75
C GLU A 70 -9.59 -19.30 14.05
N GLY A 71 -10.27 -19.49 15.17
CA GLY A 71 -9.74 -19.31 16.52
C GLY A 71 -9.61 -17.84 16.93
N GLY A 72 -10.17 -16.90 16.17
CA GLY A 72 -10.18 -15.47 16.46
C GLY A 72 -9.01 -14.70 15.87
N VAL A 73 -9.17 -13.39 15.75
CA VAL A 73 -8.19 -12.47 15.17
C VAL A 73 -8.19 -11.14 15.94
N ASP A 74 -7.00 -10.62 16.23
CA ASP A 74 -6.81 -9.32 16.89
C ASP A 74 -6.55 -8.20 15.91
N CYS A 75 -5.88 -8.51 14.78
CA CYS A 75 -5.53 -7.53 13.75
C CYS A 75 -5.59 -8.15 12.36
N VAL A 76 -6.22 -7.45 11.42
CA VAL A 76 -6.27 -7.79 10.00
C VAL A 76 -5.59 -6.70 9.18
N PHE A 77 -4.65 -7.07 8.33
CA PHE A 77 -4.13 -6.20 7.27
C PHE A 77 -4.72 -6.65 5.93
N HIS A 78 -5.57 -5.82 5.36
CA HIS A 78 -6.18 -6.07 4.05
C HIS A 78 -5.40 -5.36 2.95
N LEU A 79 -4.48 -6.09 2.30
CA LEU A 79 -3.58 -5.60 1.25
C LEU A 79 -3.94 -6.14 -0.14
N ALA A 80 -4.75 -7.22 -0.21
CA ALA A 80 -5.10 -7.83 -1.48
C ALA A 80 -5.94 -6.89 -2.35
N SER A 81 -5.58 -6.78 -3.61
CA SER A 81 -6.38 -6.07 -4.62
C SER A 81 -5.88 -6.38 -6.03
N ILE A 82 -6.78 -6.28 -7.00
CA ILE A 82 -6.44 -6.21 -8.43
C ILE A 82 -6.01 -4.77 -8.75
N PRO A 83 -4.80 -4.56 -9.34
CA PRO A 83 -4.30 -3.22 -9.67
C PRO A 83 -5.19 -2.45 -10.65
N GLY A 84 -5.07 -1.12 -10.69
CA GLY A 84 -5.93 -0.22 -11.43
C GLY A 84 -6.12 -0.57 -12.90
N GLY A 85 -5.04 -0.74 -13.67
CA GLY A 85 -5.15 -1.11 -15.08
C GLY A 85 -5.78 -2.48 -15.30
N SER A 86 -5.42 -3.49 -14.49
CA SER A 86 -6.06 -4.81 -14.57
C SER A 86 -7.54 -4.78 -14.14
N ALA A 87 -7.91 -3.94 -13.17
CA ALA A 87 -9.30 -3.80 -12.75
C ALA A 87 -10.17 -3.13 -13.82
N GLU A 88 -9.60 -2.22 -14.63
CA GLU A 88 -10.28 -1.65 -15.79
C GLU A 88 -10.47 -2.66 -16.92
N GLN A 89 -9.44 -3.45 -17.22
CA GLN A 89 -9.50 -4.47 -18.27
C GLN A 89 -10.42 -5.65 -17.89
N HIS A 90 -10.48 -6.00 -16.60
CA HIS A 90 -11.24 -7.13 -16.07
C HIS A 90 -12.22 -6.66 -14.97
N PHE A 91 -13.20 -5.84 -15.36
CA PHE A 91 -14.12 -5.18 -14.44
C PHE A 91 -14.77 -6.13 -13.42
N ALA A 92 -15.30 -7.27 -13.88
CA ALA A 92 -15.96 -8.25 -12.99
C ALA A 92 -15.01 -8.82 -11.94
N LEU A 93 -13.75 -9.09 -12.31
CA LEU A 93 -12.72 -9.53 -11.38
C LEU A 93 -12.36 -8.42 -10.38
N GLY A 94 -12.17 -7.19 -10.87
CA GLY A 94 -11.92 -6.03 -10.02
C GLY A 94 -13.03 -5.81 -9.00
N LEU A 95 -14.29 -5.82 -9.43
CA LEU A 95 -15.46 -5.67 -8.56
C LEU A 95 -15.52 -6.78 -7.49
N ARG A 96 -15.32 -8.03 -7.90
CA ARG A 96 -15.35 -9.19 -6.99
C ARG A 96 -14.25 -9.12 -5.93
N VAL A 97 -13.01 -8.88 -6.35
CA VAL A 97 -11.85 -8.94 -5.44
C VAL A 97 -11.70 -7.66 -4.64
N ASN A 98 -11.83 -6.47 -5.27
CA ASN A 98 -11.55 -5.21 -4.58
C ASN A 98 -12.72 -4.72 -3.72
N LEU A 99 -13.98 -5.07 -4.07
CA LEU A 99 -15.14 -4.58 -3.35
C LEU A 99 -15.94 -5.70 -2.68
N GLN A 100 -16.45 -6.68 -3.43
CA GLN A 100 -17.33 -7.72 -2.86
C GLN A 100 -16.61 -8.52 -1.77
N ALA A 101 -15.37 -8.93 -2.02
CA ALA A 101 -14.57 -9.65 -1.02
C ALA A 101 -14.29 -8.81 0.24
N THR A 102 -14.13 -7.49 0.10
CA THR A 102 -14.01 -6.57 1.24
C THR A 102 -15.29 -6.57 2.08
N ILE A 103 -16.47 -6.53 1.44
CA ILE A 103 -17.77 -6.61 2.11
C ILE A 103 -17.92 -7.95 2.84
N ASP A 104 -17.65 -9.08 2.16
CA ASP A 104 -17.78 -10.41 2.75
C ASP A 104 -16.84 -10.61 3.95
N MET A 105 -15.66 -10.03 3.89
CA MET A 105 -14.69 -10.04 4.99
C MET A 105 -15.20 -9.25 6.19
N LEU A 106 -15.69 -8.02 5.98
CA LEU A 106 -16.26 -7.18 7.04
C LEU A 106 -17.47 -7.86 7.69
N GLU A 107 -18.34 -8.48 6.90
CA GLU A 107 -19.48 -9.25 7.41
C GLU A 107 -19.06 -10.50 8.20
N THR A 108 -18.01 -11.21 7.75
CA THR A 108 -17.44 -12.34 8.49
C THR A 108 -16.91 -11.89 9.85
N LEU A 109 -16.19 -10.77 9.90
CA LEU A 109 -15.66 -10.22 11.14
C LEU A 109 -16.79 -9.71 12.06
N ARG A 110 -17.80 -9.04 11.51
CA ARG A 110 -18.98 -8.62 12.26
C ARG A 110 -19.72 -9.80 12.91
N ALA A 111 -19.94 -10.86 12.12
CA ALA A 111 -20.61 -12.08 12.59
C ALA A 111 -19.81 -12.81 13.69
N SER A 112 -18.48 -12.73 13.65
CA SER A 112 -17.61 -13.37 14.65
C SER A 112 -17.66 -12.70 16.04
N GLY A 113 -18.02 -11.41 16.11
CA GLY A 113 -18.05 -10.61 17.33
C GLY A 113 -16.68 -10.23 17.92
N HIS A 114 -15.56 -10.56 17.27
CA HIS A 114 -14.19 -10.37 17.83
C HIS A 114 -13.68 -8.92 17.82
N LYS A 115 -14.26 -8.03 17.04
CA LYS A 115 -13.89 -6.59 16.94
C LYS A 115 -12.38 -6.34 16.69
N PRO A 116 -11.75 -6.96 15.69
CA PRO A 116 -10.33 -6.79 15.45
C PRO A 116 -10.00 -5.36 14.99
N GLN A 117 -8.74 -4.96 15.14
CA GLN A 117 -8.19 -3.89 14.32
C GLN A 117 -8.22 -4.31 12.85
N PHE A 118 -8.69 -3.42 11.97
CA PHE A 118 -8.78 -3.69 10.54
C PHE A 118 -8.06 -2.58 9.76
N ILE A 119 -6.86 -2.89 9.29
CA ILE A 119 -6.02 -1.96 8.55
C ILE A 119 -6.26 -2.18 7.04
N PHE A 120 -6.96 -1.25 6.43
CA PHE A 120 -7.31 -1.28 5.01
C PHE A 120 -6.30 -0.47 4.19
N ALA A 121 -5.57 -1.13 3.31
CA ALA A 121 -4.75 -0.45 2.30
C ALA A 121 -5.65 0.16 1.22
N SER A 122 -6.03 1.42 1.43
CA SER A 122 -6.61 2.25 0.40
C SER A 122 -5.53 2.80 -0.53
N SER A 123 -5.82 3.76 -1.37
CA SER A 123 -4.92 4.27 -2.39
C SER A 123 -5.14 5.75 -2.68
N ILE A 124 -4.09 6.45 -3.09
CA ILE A 124 -4.21 7.77 -3.72
C ILE A 124 -5.03 7.76 -5.01
N GLY A 125 -5.25 6.58 -5.62
CA GLY A 125 -6.14 6.42 -6.77
C GLY A 125 -7.59 6.85 -6.53
N VAL A 126 -7.98 7.10 -5.28
CA VAL A 126 -9.28 7.67 -4.92
C VAL A 126 -9.47 9.11 -5.42
N TYR A 127 -8.38 9.84 -5.69
CA TYR A 127 -8.46 11.24 -6.15
C TYR A 127 -8.74 11.39 -7.65
N GLY A 128 -8.52 10.31 -8.45
CA GLY A 128 -8.73 10.34 -9.91
C GLY A 128 -7.72 11.19 -10.68
N VAL A 129 -8.04 11.47 -11.95
CA VAL A 129 -7.24 12.29 -12.88
C VAL A 129 -8.21 13.13 -13.71
N PRO A 130 -7.99 14.44 -13.93
CA PRO A 130 -6.88 15.24 -13.39
C PRO A 130 -7.00 15.47 -11.87
N MET A 131 -5.87 15.46 -11.18
CA MET A 131 -5.84 15.80 -9.77
C MET A 131 -6.02 17.31 -9.56
N PRO A 132 -6.54 17.77 -8.40
CA PRO A 132 -6.49 19.17 -7.99
C PRO A 132 -5.06 19.70 -7.94
N SER A 133 -4.88 21.02 -7.95
CA SER A 133 -3.55 21.66 -7.88
C SER A 133 -2.78 21.38 -6.59
N VAL A 134 -3.49 20.99 -5.53
CA VAL A 134 -2.97 20.54 -4.23
C VAL A 134 -3.86 19.41 -3.73
N ILE A 135 -3.28 18.40 -3.13
CA ILE A 135 -4.00 17.36 -2.38
C ILE A 135 -3.74 17.55 -0.89
N ASP A 136 -4.79 17.53 -0.12
CA ASP A 136 -4.74 17.56 1.35
C ASP A 136 -5.74 16.58 1.98
N GLU A 137 -5.81 16.57 3.30
CA GLU A 137 -6.71 15.69 4.06
C GLU A 137 -8.20 16.04 3.91
N GLN A 138 -8.53 17.23 3.38
CA GLN A 138 -9.88 17.69 3.10
C GLN A 138 -10.28 17.47 1.64
N THR A 139 -9.33 17.10 0.78
CA THR A 139 -9.59 16.87 -0.65
C THR A 139 -10.58 15.73 -0.84
N ILE A 140 -11.70 16.05 -1.47
CA ILE A 140 -12.79 15.10 -1.72
C ILE A 140 -12.33 14.08 -2.77
N PRO A 141 -12.42 12.77 -2.50
CA PRO A 141 -12.16 11.73 -3.48
C PRO A 141 -13.07 11.85 -4.71
N ALA A 142 -12.47 11.75 -5.90
CA ALA A 142 -13.16 11.81 -7.19
C ALA A 142 -12.54 10.77 -8.15
N PRO A 143 -12.66 9.47 -7.85
CA PRO A 143 -12.00 8.42 -8.62
C PRO A 143 -12.49 8.37 -10.06
N THR A 144 -11.56 8.23 -11.01
CA THR A 144 -11.83 8.10 -12.45
C THR A 144 -11.59 6.68 -12.97
N LEU A 145 -11.15 5.76 -12.10
CA LEU A 145 -10.95 4.35 -12.40
C LEU A 145 -11.73 3.48 -11.40
N SER A 146 -12.20 2.33 -11.84
CA SER A 146 -12.93 1.35 -11.02
C SER A 146 -12.16 0.98 -9.75
N TYR A 147 -10.85 0.80 -9.86
CA TYR A 147 -9.97 0.55 -8.71
C TYR A 147 -10.09 1.63 -7.63
N GLY A 148 -10.00 2.91 -8.02
CA GLY A 148 -10.14 4.05 -7.12
C GLY A 148 -11.52 4.10 -6.48
N ALA A 149 -12.57 3.85 -7.27
CA ALA A 149 -13.96 3.78 -6.79
C ALA A 149 -14.12 2.66 -5.76
N HIS A 150 -13.60 1.45 -6.03
CA HIS A 150 -13.66 0.32 -5.09
C HIS A 150 -12.91 0.62 -3.79
N LYS A 151 -11.74 1.26 -3.87
CA LYS A 151 -10.97 1.66 -2.68
C LYS A 151 -11.71 2.71 -1.86
N TYR A 152 -12.33 3.70 -2.50
CA TYR A 152 -13.10 4.74 -1.80
C TYR A 152 -14.36 4.17 -1.13
N ILE A 153 -15.11 3.29 -1.82
CA ILE A 153 -16.24 2.59 -1.20
C ILE A 153 -15.76 1.76 -0.01
N GLY A 154 -14.62 1.08 -0.14
CA GLY A 154 -13.99 0.33 0.97
C GLY A 154 -13.68 1.21 2.18
N GLU A 155 -13.15 2.44 1.99
CA GLU A 155 -12.94 3.41 3.09
C GLU A 155 -14.24 3.73 3.83
N LEU A 156 -15.34 3.98 3.09
CA LEU A 156 -16.64 4.29 3.67
C LEU A 156 -17.21 3.11 4.46
N LEU A 157 -17.08 1.88 3.94
CA LEU A 157 -17.48 0.67 4.64
C LEU A 157 -16.66 0.46 5.92
N VAL A 158 -15.34 0.57 5.86
CA VAL A 158 -14.46 0.44 7.04
C VAL A 158 -14.80 1.50 8.09
N ALA A 159 -15.10 2.72 7.66
CA ALA A 159 -15.52 3.80 8.58
C ALA A 159 -16.86 3.50 9.25
N ASP A 160 -17.86 3.01 8.50
CA ASP A 160 -19.19 2.70 9.06
C ASP A 160 -19.14 1.50 10.01
N TYR A 161 -18.46 0.41 9.63
CA TYR A 161 -18.30 -0.76 10.51
C TYR A 161 -17.50 -0.40 11.77
N GLY A 162 -16.51 0.49 11.63
CA GLY A 162 -15.76 1.02 12.76
C GLY A 162 -16.61 1.90 13.67
N ARG A 163 -17.45 2.78 13.13
CA ARG A 163 -18.39 3.62 13.89
C ARG A 163 -19.41 2.78 14.65
N ARG A 164 -19.86 1.67 14.06
CA ARG A 164 -20.79 0.71 14.68
C ARG A 164 -20.11 -0.20 15.72
N GLY A 165 -18.78 -0.16 15.84
CA GLY A 165 -18.02 -0.97 16.79
C GLY A 165 -17.93 -2.45 16.42
N TYR A 166 -18.10 -2.80 15.15
CA TYR A 166 -17.91 -4.17 14.65
C TYR A 166 -16.42 -4.50 14.45
N ILE A 167 -15.64 -3.48 14.12
CA ILE A 167 -14.18 -3.54 13.96
C ILE A 167 -13.56 -2.24 14.53
N ASP A 168 -12.25 -2.22 14.75
CA ASP A 168 -11.47 -0.98 14.87
C ASP A 168 -10.84 -0.67 13.51
N GLY A 169 -11.65 -0.08 12.61
CA GLY A 169 -11.32 0.13 11.22
C GLY A 169 -10.46 1.37 10.99
N ARG A 170 -9.40 1.21 10.19
CA ARG A 170 -8.43 2.25 9.82
C ARG A 170 -8.04 2.08 8.35
N SER A 171 -8.33 3.09 7.53
CA SER A 171 -7.94 3.12 6.12
C SER A 171 -6.70 3.97 5.93
N VAL A 172 -5.76 3.51 5.12
CA VAL A 172 -4.51 4.22 4.83
C VAL A 172 -4.41 4.42 3.32
N ARG A 173 -4.43 5.68 2.85
CA ARG A 173 -4.27 6.01 1.42
C ARG A 173 -2.80 5.88 1.04
N VAL A 174 -2.47 4.74 0.47
CA VAL A 174 -1.11 4.36 0.07
C VAL A 174 -0.75 5.03 -1.25
N PRO A 175 0.42 5.70 -1.35
CA PRO A 175 0.92 6.28 -2.60
C PRO A 175 1.54 5.21 -3.52
N GLY A 176 2.20 5.65 -4.59
CA GLY A 176 3.01 4.77 -5.43
C GLY A 176 4.19 4.20 -4.65
N ILE A 177 4.22 2.88 -4.48
CA ILE A 177 5.34 2.20 -3.82
C ILE A 177 6.31 1.72 -4.88
N VAL A 178 7.57 2.16 -4.77
CA VAL A 178 8.60 1.96 -5.80
C VAL A 178 9.50 0.75 -5.58
N ALA A 179 10.37 0.48 -6.56
CA ALA A 179 11.23 -0.69 -6.67
C ALA A 179 10.47 -2.04 -6.67
N ARG A 180 9.21 -2.02 -7.09
CA ARG A 180 8.40 -3.22 -7.31
C ARG A 180 9.01 -4.10 -8.40
N PRO A 181 8.91 -5.43 -8.30
CA PRO A 181 9.14 -6.32 -9.43
C PRO A 181 8.22 -5.97 -10.62
N PRO A 182 8.60 -6.35 -11.86
CA PRO A 182 7.72 -6.20 -13.01
C PRO A 182 6.34 -6.79 -12.74
N SER A 183 5.29 -6.04 -13.11
CA SER A 183 3.90 -6.43 -12.89
C SER A 183 3.06 -5.96 -14.08
N GLU A 184 2.26 -6.83 -14.63
CA GLU A 184 1.30 -6.48 -15.68
C GLU A 184 0.16 -5.62 -15.13
N GLY A 185 -0.42 -4.77 -15.97
CA GLY A 185 -1.57 -3.94 -15.63
C GLY A 185 -1.31 -2.80 -14.63
N MET A 186 -0.04 -2.47 -14.38
CA MET A 186 0.35 -1.33 -13.55
C MET A 186 0.99 -0.24 -14.40
N TYR A 187 0.25 0.79 -14.72
CA TYR A 187 0.71 1.89 -15.59
C TYR A 187 1.93 2.65 -15.03
N SER A 188 2.01 2.82 -13.70
CA SER A 188 3.11 3.52 -13.02
C SER A 188 4.36 2.66 -12.78
N ILE A 189 4.43 1.44 -13.32
CA ILE A 189 5.54 0.50 -13.06
C ILE A 189 6.90 1.08 -13.50
N PHE A 190 6.93 2.01 -14.46
CA PHE A 190 8.15 2.64 -14.93
C PHE A 190 8.91 3.38 -13.81
N LEU A 191 8.23 3.91 -12.78
CA LEU A 191 8.87 4.51 -11.62
C LEU A 191 9.67 3.48 -10.81
N SER A 192 9.18 2.25 -10.73
CA SER A 192 9.89 1.13 -10.09
C SER A 192 11.04 0.63 -10.96
N ASN A 193 10.82 0.52 -12.26
CA ASN A 193 11.84 0.08 -13.22
C ASN A 193 13.01 1.07 -13.26
N LEU A 194 12.75 2.38 -13.24
CA LEU A 194 13.78 3.41 -13.16
C LEU A 194 14.76 3.13 -12.01
N ILE A 195 14.26 2.91 -10.79
CA ILE A 195 15.11 2.63 -9.63
C ILE A 195 15.86 1.31 -9.82
N ARG A 196 15.16 0.24 -10.21
CA ARG A 196 15.74 -1.11 -10.30
C ARG A 196 16.79 -1.23 -11.42
N GLU A 197 16.48 -0.73 -12.60
CA GLU A 197 17.36 -0.86 -13.78
C GLU A 197 18.61 0.01 -13.63
N LEU A 198 18.45 1.26 -13.22
CA LEU A 198 19.59 2.13 -12.99
C LEU A 198 20.48 1.65 -11.85
N SER A 199 19.91 1.12 -10.74
CA SER A 199 20.69 0.53 -9.65
C SER A 199 21.43 -0.74 -10.06
N ALA A 200 20.89 -1.48 -11.05
CA ALA A 200 21.53 -2.66 -11.63
C ALA A 200 22.58 -2.30 -12.72
N GLY A 201 22.85 -1.01 -12.96
CA GLY A 201 23.75 -0.54 -13.99
C GLY A 201 23.22 -0.71 -15.41
N GLN A 202 21.93 -0.88 -15.59
CA GLN A 202 21.26 -1.01 -16.88
C GLN A 202 20.86 0.36 -17.44
N ASN A 203 20.72 0.45 -18.76
CA ASN A 203 20.17 1.63 -19.40
C ASN A 203 18.65 1.66 -19.26
N PHE A 204 18.08 2.85 -19.05
CA PHE A 204 16.65 3.04 -18.89
C PHE A 204 16.13 4.16 -19.82
N ILE A 205 15.04 3.89 -20.53
CA ILE A 205 14.31 4.90 -21.30
C ILE A 205 13.12 5.34 -20.48
N CYS A 206 13.19 6.56 -19.95
CA CYS A 206 12.11 7.10 -19.12
C CYS A 206 10.97 7.63 -20.01
N PRO A 207 9.74 7.16 -19.84
CA PRO A 207 8.60 7.59 -20.64
C PRO A 207 7.97 8.90 -20.21
N VAL A 208 8.64 9.66 -19.32
CA VAL A 208 8.22 10.99 -18.88
C VAL A 208 9.41 11.94 -18.81
N ALA A 209 9.14 13.25 -18.77
CA ALA A 209 10.18 14.28 -18.74
C ALA A 209 11.01 14.22 -17.45
N ALA A 210 12.27 14.67 -17.51
CA ALA A 210 13.18 14.69 -16.37
C ALA A 210 12.66 15.53 -15.18
N ASN A 211 11.97 16.63 -15.47
CA ASN A 211 11.38 17.52 -14.47
C ASN A 211 9.97 17.09 -14.02
N ALA A 212 9.48 15.96 -14.47
CA ALA A 212 8.17 15.43 -14.10
C ALA A 212 8.10 15.08 -12.61
N PRO A 213 7.23 15.73 -11.82
CA PRO A 213 7.08 15.39 -10.41
C PRO A 213 6.16 14.18 -10.22
N SER A 214 6.56 13.29 -9.32
CA SER A 214 5.73 12.17 -8.88
C SER A 214 5.79 12.01 -7.36
N TRP A 215 4.96 11.11 -6.79
CA TRP A 215 4.98 10.76 -5.39
C TRP A 215 5.68 9.43 -5.18
N TRP A 216 6.64 9.42 -4.25
CA TRP A 216 7.55 8.32 -4.03
C TRP A 216 7.48 7.84 -2.59
N MET A 217 7.42 6.52 -2.40
CA MET A 217 7.55 5.88 -1.10
C MET A 217 8.18 4.50 -1.27
N SER A 218 9.12 4.15 -0.39
CA SER A 218 9.74 2.83 -0.36
C SER A 218 8.82 1.77 0.27
N ARG A 219 9.09 0.50 -0.04
CA ARG A 219 8.40 -0.64 0.58
C ARG A 219 8.57 -0.68 2.11
N PRO A 220 9.76 -0.50 2.69
CA PRO A 220 9.88 -0.43 4.14
C PRO A 220 9.08 0.71 4.77
N CYS A 221 9.02 1.88 4.12
CA CYS A 221 8.27 3.03 4.62
C CYS A 221 6.76 2.75 4.71
N VAL A 222 6.15 2.18 3.67
CA VAL A 222 4.73 1.83 3.74
C VAL A 222 4.46 0.75 4.78
N VAL A 223 5.36 -0.22 4.98
CA VAL A 223 5.22 -1.24 6.03
C VAL A 223 5.30 -0.60 7.41
N ASP A 224 6.23 0.32 7.65
CA ASP A 224 6.32 1.08 8.90
C ASP A 224 5.02 1.84 9.18
N ASN A 225 4.45 2.50 8.18
CA ASN A 225 3.19 3.22 8.31
C ASN A 225 1.98 2.29 8.56
N LEU A 226 1.93 1.12 7.92
CA LEU A 226 0.87 0.13 8.17
C LEU A 226 0.94 -0.42 9.61
N LEU A 227 2.14 -0.71 10.11
CA LEU A 227 2.36 -1.11 11.51
C LEU A 227 2.00 0.03 12.45
N HIS A 228 2.45 1.26 12.17
CA HIS A 228 2.12 2.45 12.94
C HIS A 228 0.60 2.68 13.03
N ALA A 229 -0.14 2.45 11.94
CA ALA A 229 -1.58 2.57 11.95
C ALA A 229 -2.23 1.70 13.05
N THR A 230 -1.63 0.57 13.44
CA THR A 230 -2.15 -0.27 14.53
C THR A 230 -1.94 0.34 15.91
N THR A 231 -0.93 1.19 16.08
CA THR A 231 -0.56 1.77 17.38
C THR A 231 -1.32 3.06 17.72
N LEU A 232 -2.05 3.63 16.76
CA LEU A 232 -2.84 4.84 16.98
C LEU A 232 -3.87 4.63 18.07
N PRO A 233 -3.96 5.53 19.05
CA PRO A 233 -4.93 5.41 20.13
C PRO A 233 -6.37 5.61 19.65
N ALA A 234 -7.32 4.96 20.30
CA ALA A 234 -8.74 5.00 19.96
C ALA A 234 -9.29 6.44 19.79
N ARG A 235 -8.82 7.40 20.61
CA ARG A 235 -9.22 8.81 20.51
C ARG A 235 -8.84 9.48 19.18
N VAL A 236 -7.75 9.02 18.53
CA VAL A 236 -7.32 9.50 17.21
C VAL A 236 -8.20 8.87 16.14
N VAL A 237 -8.36 7.55 16.19
CA VAL A 237 -9.14 6.77 15.21
C VAL A 237 -10.61 7.15 15.21
N THR A 238 -11.19 7.50 16.37
CA THR A 238 -12.59 7.93 16.46
C THR A 238 -12.83 9.25 15.72
N LYS A 239 -11.84 10.16 15.71
CA LYS A 239 -11.93 11.44 14.99
C LYS A 239 -11.73 11.28 13.50
N GLN A 240 -10.80 10.43 13.09
CA GLN A 240 -10.44 10.21 11.68
C GLN A 240 -10.06 8.74 11.47
N ARG A 241 -10.76 8.06 10.57
CA ARG A 241 -10.52 6.64 10.24
C ARG A 241 -9.75 6.43 8.94
N THR A 242 -9.59 7.49 8.14
CA THR A 242 -8.84 7.45 6.88
C THR A 242 -7.68 8.42 6.95
N PHE A 243 -6.47 7.90 6.72
CA PHE A 243 -5.21 8.64 6.82
C PHE A 243 -4.55 8.73 5.45
N LEU A 244 -4.19 9.95 5.05
CA LEU A 244 -3.39 10.21 3.86
C LEU A 244 -1.91 10.08 4.24
N LEU A 245 -1.16 9.19 3.60
CA LEU A 245 0.26 9.02 3.92
C LEU A 245 1.09 10.19 3.39
N PRO A 246 2.03 10.71 4.20
CA PRO A 246 3.06 11.64 3.72
C PRO A 246 3.90 10.98 2.63
N VAL A 247 4.30 11.76 1.63
CA VAL A 247 5.08 11.29 0.48
C VAL A 247 6.27 12.21 0.21
N LEU A 248 7.29 11.68 -0.44
CA LEU A 248 8.28 12.51 -1.10
C LEU A 248 7.76 12.87 -2.50
N ARG A 249 7.55 14.16 -2.76
CA ARG A 249 7.27 14.67 -4.09
C ARG A 249 8.59 15.07 -4.74
N LEU A 250 9.08 14.23 -5.63
CA LEU A 250 10.37 14.42 -6.32
C LEU A 250 10.17 14.32 -7.83
N THR A 251 10.98 15.07 -8.56
CA THR A 251 11.12 14.91 -10.01
C THR A 251 11.91 13.66 -10.35
N ILE A 252 11.78 13.18 -11.59
CA ILE A 252 12.60 12.06 -12.08
C ILE A 252 14.09 12.37 -11.93
N SER A 253 14.50 13.60 -12.29
CA SER A 253 15.91 14.01 -12.21
C SER A 253 16.44 14.00 -10.77
N GLU A 254 15.66 14.40 -9.77
CA GLU A 254 16.08 14.33 -8.35
C GLU A 254 16.29 12.89 -7.88
N VAL A 255 15.44 11.96 -8.31
CA VAL A 255 15.63 10.54 -8.00
C VAL A 255 16.85 9.96 -8.72
N VAL A 256 17.10 10.35 -9.98
CA VAL A 256 18.31 9.94 -10.71
C VAL A 256 19.59 10.49 -10.05
N GLN A 257 19.56 11.74 -9.58
CA GLN A 257 20.68 12.31 -8.82
C GLN A 257 20.95 11.54 -7.52
N ALA A 258 19.88 11.17 -6.79
CA ALA A 258 20.02 10.35 -5.59
C ALA A 258 20.57 8.94 -5.91
N LEU A 259 20.14 8.33 -7.01
CA LEU A 259 20.69 7.05 -7.50
C LEU A 259 22.17 7.19 -7.85
N ALA A 260 22.57 8.26 -8.53
CA ALA A 260 23.97 8.52 -8.86
C ALA A 260 24.84 8.76 -7.61
N ALA A 261 24.29 9.41 -6.60
CA ALA A 261 24.97 9.60 -5.33
C ALA A 261 25.18 8.30 -4.52
N VAL A 262 24.29 7.31 -4.71
CA VAL A 262 24.35 6.01 -4.01
C VAL A 262 25.17 4.97 -4.78
N HIS A 263 25.02 4.93 -6.12
CA HIS A 263 25.59 3.86 -6.98
C HIS A 263 26.72 4.30 -7.89
N GLY A 264 27.05 5.59 -7.93
CA GLY A 264 28.12 6.13 -8.79
C GLY A 264 27.60 7.08 -9.86
N PRO A 265 28.45 8.05 -10.29
CA PRO A 265 28.05 9.12 -11.22
C PRO A 265 27.66 8.63 -12.62
N GLU A 266 28.11 7.44 -13.02
CA GLU A 266 27.80 6.81 -14.29
C GLU A 266 26.30 6.51 -14.47
N VAL A 267 25.53 6.41 -13.37
CA VAL A 267 24.07 6.23 -13.40
C VAL A 267 23.39 7.33 -14.20
N SER A 268 23.86 8.59 -14.08
CA SER A 268 23.30 9.72 -14.81
C SER A 268 23.43 9.61 -16.34
N GLY A 269 24.42 8.88 -16.82
CA GLY A 269 24.61 8.62 -18.26
C GLY A 269 23.79 7.45 -18.82
N ARG A 270 23.10 6.68 -17.95
CA ARG A 270 22.33 5.50 -18.33
C ARG A 270 20.84 5.78 -18.56
N ILE A 271 20.39 6.99 -18.34
CA ILE A 271 19.00 7.38 -18.57
C ILE A 271 18.86 8.22 -19.83
N SER A 272 17.83 7.92 -20.61
CA SER A 272 17.34 8.77 -21.70
C SER A 272 15.85 9.02 -21.52
N TYR A 273 15.33 10.06 -22.13
CA TYR A 273 13.93 10.48 -21.95
C TYR A 273 13.20 10.44 -23.30
N GLN A 274 12.09 9.71 -23.31
CA GLN A 274 11.18 9.63 -24.46
C GLN A 274 9.73 9.74 -23.95
N PRO A 275 9.24 10.98 -23.67
CA PRO A 275 7.94 11.17 -23.07
C PRO A 275 6.80 10.59 -23.92
N ASP A 276 6.00 9.73 -23.30
CA ASP A 276 4.70 9.27 -23.78
C ASP A 276 3.62 10.24 -23.26
N ALA A 277 2.80 10.77 -24.15
CA ALA A 277 1.81 11.79 -23.81
C ALA A 277 0.78 11.30 -22.76
N THR A 278 0.41 10.02 -22.82
CA THR A 278 -0.56 9.44 -21.88
C THR A 278 0.05 9.27 -20.48
N LEU A 279 1.23 8.68 -20.41
CA LEU A 279 1.94 8.49 -19.14
C LEU A 279 2.36 9.83 -18.52
N GLN A 280 2.78 10.78 -19.36
CA GLN A 280 3.10 12.15 -18.92
C GLN A 280 1.89 12.83 -18.28
N ALA A 281 0.71 12.72 -18.88
CA ALA A 281 -0.53 13.31 -18.34
C ALA A 281 -0.98 12.64 -17.04
N GLN A 282 -0.82 11.32 -16.92
CA GLN A 282 -1.32 10.55 -15.78
C GLN A 282 -0.37 10.49 -14.57
N PHE A 283 0.96 10.49 -14.79
CA PHE A 283 1.95 10.17 -13.75
C PHE A 283 3.07 11.19 -13.59
N ALA A 284 3.11 12.23 -14.42
CA ALA A 284 4.20 13.17 -14.48
C ALA A 284 3.80 14.60 -14.08
N ASN A 285 2.72 14.76 -13.35
CA ASN A 285 2.23 16.05 -12.89
C ASN A 285 1.53 15.95 -11.52
N TYR A 286 2.13 15.18 -10.60
CA TYR A 286 1.54 15.02 -9.28
C TYR A 286 1.67 16.30 -8.47
N PRO A 287 0.56 16.80 -7.88
CA PRO A 287 0.54 18.05 -7.14
C PRO A 287 1.29 17.94 -5.81
N PRO A 288 1.57 19.06 -5.11
CA PRO A 288 1.91 19.04 -3.69
C PRO A 288 0.86 18.27 -2.89
N LEU A 289 1.32 17.52 -1.87
CA LEU A 289 0.48 16.77 -0.95
C LEU A 289 0.77 17.26 0.47
N HIS A 290 -0.28 17.67 1.19
CA HIS A 290 -0.20 18.16 2.55
C HIS A 290 -1.07 17.30 3.47
N CYS A 291 -0.46 16.69 4.48
CA CYS A 291 -1.17 15.84 5.43
C CYS A 291 -0.71 16.09 6.88
N PRO A 292 -0.84 17.35 7.36
CA PRO A 292 -0.30 17.76 8.66
C PRO A 292 -0.88 16.96 9.83
N TYR A 293 -2.14 16.50 9.75
CA TYR A 293 -2.70 15.67 10.80
C TYR A 293 -2.12 14.26 10.79
N SER A 294 -1.97 13.64 9.62
CA SER A 294 -1.33 12.33 9.51
C SER A 294 0.12 12.38 10.01
N GLU A 295 0.87 13.43 9.66
CA GLU A 295 2.22 13.66 10.18
C GLU A 295 2.24 13.89 11.70
N PHE A 296 1.31 14.68 12.21
CA PHE A 296 1.17 14.94 13.65
C PHE A 296 0.90 13.65 14.44
N VAL A 297 0.05 12.76 13.92
CA VAL A 297 -0.24 11.48 14.59
C VAL A 297 0.83 10.41 14.34
N GLY A 298 1.88 10.70 13.59
CA GLY A 298 3.09 9.87 13.51
C GLY A 298 3.36 9.16 12.19
N PHE A 299 2.53 9.31 11.17
CA PHE A 299 2.87 8.82 9.82
C PHE A 299 4.06 9.57 9.23
N ARG A 300 4.88 8.89 8.40
CA ARG A 300 6.14 9.44 7.88
C ARG A 300 6.36 9.05 6.42
N HIS A 301 7.07 9.89 5.68
CA HIS A 301 7.72 9.54 4.41
C HIS A 301 9.16 9.07 4.64
N ASP A 302 9.88 8.72 3.57
CA ASP A 302 11.24 8.16 3.64
C ASP A 302 12.33 9.13 4.15
N GLY A 303 12.01 10.40 4.36
CA GLY A 303 12.97 11.43 4.77
C GLY A 303 13.39 12.27 3.58
N ASP A 304 14.31 11.77 2.74
CA ASP A 304 14.81 12.44 1.55
C ASP A 304 15.00 11.46 0.38
N ALA A 305 15.44 11.97 -0.78
CA ALA A 305 15.63 11.16 -1.99
C ALA A 305 16.70 10.06 -1.82
N MET A 306 17.76 10.32 -1.07
CA MET A 306 18.81 9.33 -0.82
C MET A 306 18.33 8.21 0.13
N ALA A 307 17.61 8.57 1.17
CA ALA A 307 16.98 7.61 2.08
C ALA A 307 15.93 6.76 1.35
N LEU A 308 15.12 7.37 0.48
CA LEU A 308 14.18 6.66 -0.40
C LEU A 308 14.89 5.60 -1.24
N VAL A 309 15.96 5.97 -1.96
CA VAL A 309 16.69 5.05 -2.84
C VAL A 309 17.30 3.90 -2.04
N ARG A 310 17.98 4.17 -0.92
CA ARG A 310 18.57 3.14 -0.07
C ARG A 310 17.52 2.18 0.47
N ARG A 311 16.42 2.70 1.00
CA ARG A 311 15.32 1.89 1.55
C ARG A 311 14.55 1.13 0.48
N ALA A 312 14.39 1.70 -0.74
CA ALA A 312 13.66 1.04 -1.81
C ALA A 312 14.37 -0.23 -2.32
N LEU A 313 15.71 -0.27 -2.20
CA LEU A 313 16.55 -1.38 -2.63
C LEU A 313 16.90 -2.36 -1.50
N ASP A 314 16.52 -2.04 -0.25
CA ASP A 314 16.70 -2.94 0.88
C ASP A 314 15.84 -4.20 0.65
N PRO A 315 16.43 -5.40 0.68
CA PRO A 315 15.69 -6.65 0.51
C PRO A 315 14.70 -6.93 1.64
N ALA A 316 14.72 -6.14 2.76
CA ALA A 316 13.90 -6.22 3.97
C ALA A 316 14.09 -7.47 4.84
#